data_943ef6614500eb5c4bb7fe0b92014b46
#
_entry.id   943ef6614500eb5c4bb7fe0b92014b46
#
_cell.length_a   1.000
_cell.length_b   1.000
_cell.length_c   1.000
_cell.angle_alpha   90.00
_cell.angle_beta   90.00
_cell.angle_gamma   90.00
#
_symmetry.space_group_name_H-M   'P 1'
#
loop_
_entity.id
_entity.type
_entity.pdbx_description
1 polymer ?
#
loop_
_entity_poly.entity_id
_entity_poly.type
_entity_poly.pdbx_seq_one_letter_code
_entity_poly.pdbx_strand_id
1 'polypeptide(L)'
;LERLHHRYQHSGKNLANIVSRTAPVQKMAPMEYMKNGNLYFSAEVEDVLLPQVLDLVGDGQILFGSDMPHGDRERFAAGMLCQRQDISDAAKTKILESNPVTFYSLSGF
;
A
#
# COMPACT_ATOMS: atom_id res chain seq x y z
N LEU A 1 0.94 7.78 -8.09
CA LEU A 1 0.12 7.25 -9.19
C LEU A 1 -1.05 8.16 -9.53
N GLU A 2 -1.85 8.61 -8.56
CA GLU A 2 -2.99 9.49 -8.80
C GLU A 2 -2.61 10.80 -9.50
N ARG A 3 -1.51 11.43 -9.11
CA ARG A 3 -1.01 12.65 -9.77
C ARG A 3 -0.62 12.42 -11.23
N LEU A 4 -0.02 11.27 -11.53
CA LEU A 4 0.33 10.91 -12.91
C LEU A 4 -0.91 10.64 -13.75
N HIS A 5 -1.91 9.98 -13.19
CA HIS A 5 -3.18 9.74 -13.86
C HIS A 5 -3.91 11.05 -14.15
N HIS A 6 -3.95 11.95 -13.18
CA HIS A 6 -4.54 13.29 -13.36
C HIS A 6 -3.86 14.06 -14.49
N ARG A 7 -2.52 14.08 -14.54
CA ARG A 7 -1.77 14.67 -15.64
C ARG A 7 -2.10 14.03 -16.99
N TYR A 8 -2.20 12.72 -17.02
CA TYR A 8 -2.58 11.97 -18.21
C TYR A 8 -3.97 12.38 -18.71
N GLN A 9 -4.95 12.48 -17.81
CA GLN A 9 -6.31 12.87 -18.18
C GLN A 9 -6.42 14.32 -18.64
N HIS A 10 -5.69 15.25 -18.02
CA HIS A 10 -5.80 16.68 -18.31
C HIS A 10 -4.88 17.19 -19.43
N SER A 11 -3.69 16.61 -19.57
CA SER A 11 -2.73 17.02 -20.59
C SER A 11 -2.56 16.00 -21.71
N GLY A 12 -2.96 14.78 -21.51
CA GLY A 12 -2.63 13.67 -22.37
C GLY A 12 -3.60 13.37 -23.49
N LYS A 13 -4.86 13.83 -23.42
CA LYS A 13 -5.83 13.55 -24.49
C LYS A 13 -5.40 14.16 -25.83
N ASN A 14 -4.75 15.32 -25.78
CA ASN A 14 -4.22 15.97 -26.98
C ASN A 14 -2.83 15.46 -27.40
N LEU A 15 -2.12 14.78 -26.51
CA LEU A 15 -0.81 14.19 -26.75
C LEU A 15 -0.84 12.65 -26.77
N ALA A 16 -2.03 12.05 -26.65
CA ALA A 16 -2.19 10.60 -26.52
C ALA A 16 -1.50 9.81 -27.64
N ASN A 17 -1.53 10.31 -28.87
CA ASN A 17 -0.89 9.69 -30.01
C ASN A 17 0.65 9.78 -29.98
N ILE A 18 1.17 10.81 -29.34
CA ILE A 18 2.63 11.02 -29.19
C ILE A 18 3.13 10.22 -27.97
N VAL A 19 2.41 10.30 -26.87
CA VAL A 19 2.74 9.59 -25.61
C VAL A 19 2.65 8.09 -25.79
N SER A 20 1.66 7.57 -26.52
CA SER A 20 1.49 6.13 -26.76
C SER A 20 2.62 5.52 -27.58
N ARG A 21 3.39 6.31 -28.32
CA ARG A 21 4.57 5.84 -29.07
C ARG A 21 5.84 5.78 -28.23
N THR A 22 5.89 6.53 -27.10
CA THR A 22 7.11 6.70 -26.30
C THR A 22 7.02 6.11 -24.89
N ALA A 23 5.79 5.88 -24.39
CA ALA A 23 5.55 5.30 -23.06
C ALA A 23 4.32 4.40 -23.09
N PRO A 24 4.34 3.29 -22.32
CA PRO A 24 3.17 2.43 -22.20
C PRO A 24 2.01 3.20 -21.57
N VAL A 25 0.82 3.07 -22.16
CA VAL A 25 -0.42 3.64 -21.64
C VAL A 25 -0.91 2.77 -20.48
N GLN A 26 -1.35 3.39 -19.40
CA GLN A 26 -1.98 2.67 -18.29
C GLN A 26 -3.26 1.99 -18.76
N LYS A 27 -3.39 0.69 -18.44
CA LYS A 27 -4.59 -0.12 -18.76
C LYS A 27 -5.71 0.11 -17.76
N MET A 28 -5.38 0.49 -16.52
CA MET A 28 -6.31 0.69 -15.41
C MET A 28 -6.05 2.04 -14.74
N ALA A 29 -7.04 2.57 -14.02
CA ALA A 29 -6.84 3.71 -13.14
C ALA A 29 -5.88 3.35 -11.99
N PRO A 30 -5.11 4.31 -11.43
CA PRO A 30 -4.19 4.03 -10.32
C PRO A 30 -4.82 3.30 -9.15
N MET A 31 -6.04 3.65 -8.76
CA MET A 31 -6.74 2.97 -7.66
C MET A 31 -7.07 1.51 -7.98
N GLU A 32 -7.33 1.18 -9.23
CA GLU A 32 -7.54 -0.20 -9.64
C GLU A 32 -6.26 -1.03 -9.50
N TYR A 33 -5.10 -0.47 -9.86
CA TYR A 33 -3.81 -1.11 -9.63
C TYR A 33 -3.53 -1.31 -8.14
N MET A 34 -3.87 -0.33 -7.31
CA MET A 34 -3.66 -0.40 -5.86
C MET A 34 -4.52 -1.49 -5.20
N LYS A 35 -5.72 -1.76 -5.75
CA LYS A 35 -6.68 -2.70 -5.16
C LYS A 35 -6.60 -4.12 -5.72
N ASN A 36 -5.87 -4.34 -6.81
CA ASN A 36 -5.94 -5.63 -7.53
C ASN A 36 -5.13 -6.78 -6.90
N GLY A 37 -4.44 -6.53 -5.77
CA GLY A 37 -3.69 -7.55 -5.05
C GLY A 37 -2.25 -7.77 -5.49
N ASN A 38 -1.78 -7.09 -6.53
CA ASN A 38 -0.40 -7.21 -7.03
C ASN A 38 0.57 -6.21 -6.40
N LEU A 39 0.06 -5.18 -5.73
CA LEU A 39 0.86 -4.19 -5.02
C LEU A 39 0.69 -4.36 -3.52
N TYR A 40 1.80 -4.29 -2.81
CA TYR A 40 1.82 -4.29 -1.35
C TYR A 40 2.45 -3.00 -0.85
N PHE A 41 2.00 -2.54 0.29
CA PHE A 41 2.43 -1.28 0.89
C PHE A 41 2.93 -1.52 2.31
N SER A 42 4.11 -1.01 2.62
CA SER A 42 4.59 -1.00 4.01
C SER A 42 3.91 0.13 4.77
N ALA A 43 3.40 -0.17 5.94
CA ALA A 43 2.78 0.79 6.83
C ALA A 43 3.67 1.08 8.03
N GLU A 44 3.78 2.35 8.37
CA GLU A 44 4.35 2.79 9.64
C GLU A 44 3.27 2.78 10.72
N VAL A 45 3.64 2.33 11.91
CA VAL A 45 2.66 2.09 13.00
C VAL A 45 2.08 3.36 13.58
N GLU A 46 2.79 4.47 13.46
CA GLU A 46 2.36 5.79 13.89
C GLU A 46 1.53 6.55 12.86
N ASP A 47 1.36 6.01 11.66
CA ASP A 47 0.59 6.68 10.62
C ASP A 47 -0.87 6.85 11.04
N VAL A 48 -1.27 8.10 11.24
CA VAL A 48 -2.63 8.45 11.64
C VAL A 48 -3.66 8.19 10.55
N LEU A 49 -3.21 8.08 9.29
CA LEU A 49 -4.07 7.81 8.14
C LEU A 49 -4.23 6.32 7.83
N LEU A 50 -3.60 5.44 8.61
CA LEU A 50 -3.64 4.00 8.35
C LEU A 50 -5.07 3.44 8.29
N PRO A 51 -6.03 3.84 9.16
CA PRO A 51 -7.42 3.38 9.01
C PRO A 51 -8.05 3.76 7.68
N GLN A 52 -7.79 4.97 7.19
CA GLN A 52 -8.30 5.44 5.90
C GLN A 52 -7.67 4.67 4.73
N VAL A 53 -6.38 4.36 4.82
CA VAL A 53 -5.70 3.54 3.81
C VAL A 53 -6.29 2.13 3.78
N LEU A 54 -6.55 1.52 4.93
CA LEU A 54 -7.19 0.21 5.03
C LEU A 54 -8.60 0.21 4.43
N ASP A 55 -9.37 1.27 4.66
CA ASP A 55 -10.70 1.43 4.04
C ASP A 55 -10.59 1.57 2.52
N LEU A 56 -9.57 2.23 2.04
CA LEU A 56 -9.40 2.52 0.62
C LEU A 56 -8.90 1.32 -0.19
N VAL A 57 -7.88 0.63 0.29
CA VAL A 57 -7.22 -0.47 -0.45
C VAL A 57 -7.49 -1.86 0.13
N GLY A 58 -8.15 -1.93 1.30
CA GLY A 58 -8.35 -3.17 2.04
C GLY A 58 -7.15 -3.54 2.91
N ASP A 59 -7.31 -4.57 3.70
CA ASP A 59 -6.33 -5.01 4.68
C ASP A 59 -5.40 -6.13 4.17
N GLY A 60 -5.59 -6.60 2.94
CA GLY A 60 -4.82 -7.70 2.36
C GLY A 60 -3.50 -7.31 1.70
N GLN A 61 -3.23 -6.01 1.53
CA GLN A 61 -2.07 -5.51 0.80
C GLN A 61 -1.12 -4.67 1.67
N ILE A 62 -1.37 -4.60 2.97
CA ILE A 62 -0.56 -3.82 3.91
C ILE A 62 0.38 -4.76 4.65
N LEU A 63 1.66 -4.39 4.69
CA LEU A 63 2.72 -5.09 5.40
C LEU A 63 3.22 -4.25 6.56
N PHE A 64 3.61 -4.91 7.64
CA PHE A 64 4.29 -4.26 8.75
C PHE A 64 5.74 -3.92 8.37
N GLY A 65 6.16 -2.70 8.68
CA GLY A 65 7.54 -2.27 8.56
C GLY A 65 8.04 -1.65 9.86
N SER A 66 9.19 -2.10 10.35
CA SER A 66 9.82 -1.56 11.56
C SER A 66 10.79 -0.42 11.29
N ASP A 67 11.12 -0.20 10.02
CA ASP A 67 12.12 0.78 9.57
C ASP A 67 13.49 0.63 10.24
N MET A 68 13.83 -0.58 10.67
CA MET A 68 15.16 -0.84 11.23
C MET A 68 16.22 -0.87 10.12
N PRO A 69 17.40 -0.24 10.26
CA PRO A 69 17.98 0.34 11.50
C PRO A 69 17.89 1.87 11.62
N HIS A 70 16.95 2.53 10.98
CA HIS A 70 16.85 3.99 10.99
C HIS A 70 16.67 4.52 12.42
N GLY A 71 17.29 5.67 12.70
CA GLY A 71 17.36 6.21 14.07
C GLY A 71 16.05 6.81 14.57
N ASP A 72 15.17 7.20 13.66
CA ASP A 72 13.85 7.78 13.94
C ASP A 72 12.73 6.72 14.01
N ARG A 73 13.09 5.44 13.85
CA ARG A 73 12.12 4.34 13.91
C ARG A 73 11.50 4.17 15.30
N GLU A 74 10.27 3.69 15.31
CA GLU A 74 9.61 3.31 16.55
C GLU A 74 10.13 1.94 17.05
N ARG A 75 10.68 1.94 18.29
CA ARG A 75 11.34 0.74 18.85
C ARG A 75 10.39 -0.41 19.15
N PHE A 76 9.15 -0.09 19.53
CA PHE A 76 8.13 -1.08 19.89
C PHE A 76 7.02 -1.13 18.87
N ALA A 77 7.36 -1.00 17.60
CA ALA A 77 6.42 -0.82 16.49
C ALA A 77 5.31 -1.89 16.44
N ALA A 78 5.67 -3.17 16.57
CA ALA A 78 4.66 -4.25 16.55
C ALA A 78 3.70 -4.15 17.74
N GLY A 79 4.21 -3.86 18.93
CA GLY A 79 3.37 -3.67 20.12
C GLY A 79 2.47 -2.45 20.00
N MET A 80 2.97 -1.36 19.42
CA MET A 80 2.17 -0.17 19.17
C MET A 80 1.03 -0.44 18.18
N LEU A 81 1.28 -1.19 17.12
CA LEU A 81 0.24 -1.61 16.20
C LEU A 81 -0.84 -2.44 16.92
N CYS A 82 -0.43 -3.38 17.76
CA CYS A 82 -1.36 -4.20 18.53
C CYS A 82 -2.22 -3.38 19.50
N GLN A 83 -1.70 -2.26 20.02
CA GLN A 83 -2.40 -1.39 20.97
C GLN A 83 -3.32 -0.37 20.30
N ARG A 84 -3.26 -0.19 18.98
CA ARG A 84 -4.13 0.76 18.29
C ARG A 84 -5.59 0.33 18.41
N GLN A 85 -6.46 1.29 18.77
CA GLN A 85 -7.90 1.08 18.94
C GLN A 85 -8.69 1.38 17.65
N ASP A 86 -8.06 2.03 16.68
CA ASP A 86 -8.66 2.47 15.42
C ASP A 86 -8.53 1.45 14.29
N ILE A 87 -7.92 0.30 14.56
CA ILE A 87 -7.71 -0.81 13.62
C ILE A 87 -8.26 -2.09 14.23
N SER A 88 -9.01 -2.88 13.46
CA SER A 88 -9.56 -4.15 13.93
C SER A 88 -8.46 -5.18 14.21
N ASP A 89 -8.72 -6.12 15.12
CA ASP A 89 -7.78 -7.19 15.41
C ASP A 89 -7.53 -8.10 14.20
N ALA A 90 -8.56 -8.30 13.37
CA ALA A 90 -8.41 -9.05 12.12
C ALA A 90 -7.45 -8.35 11.15
N ALA A 91 -7.52 -7.02 11.01
CA ALA A 91 -6.59 -6.26 10.17
C ALA A 91 -5.17 -6.30 10.74
N LYS A 92 -4.99 -6.19 12.05
CA LYS A 92 -3.68 -6.32 12.71
C LYS A 92 -3.03 -7.67 12.43
N THR A 93 -3.79 -8.75 12.54
CA THR A 93 -3.32 -10.11 12.23
C THR A 93 -2.89 -10.23 10.78
N LYS A 94 -3.65 -9.66 9.85
CA LYS A 94 -3.27 -9.65 8.43
C LYS A 94 -1.97 -8.90 8.20
N ILE A 95 -1.84 -7.70 8.75
CA ILE A 95 -0.66 -6.85 8.57
C ILE A 95 0.60 -7.51 9.14
N LEU A 96 0.49 -8.12 10.33
CA LEU A 96 1.63 -8.72 11.03
C LEU A 96 2.00 -10.12 10.57
N GLU A 97 1.03 -10.90 10.11
CA GLU A 97 1.23 -12.34 9.85
C GLU A 97 0.82 -12.75 8.44
N SER A 98 -0.47 -12.68 8.10
CA SER A 98 -1.00 -13.31 6.90
C SER A 98 -0.48 -12.65 5.62
N ASN A 99 -0.41 -11.33 5.57
CA ASN A 99 0.06 -10.61 4.38
C ASN A 99 1.56 -10.84 4.13
N PRO A 100 2.45 -10.76 5.15
CA PRO A 100 3.86 -11.12 4.96
C PRO A 100 4.06 -12.57 4.49
N VAL A 101 3.32 -13.52 5.06
CA VAL A 101 3.38 -14.92 4.62
C VAL A 101 3.04 -15.05 3.13
N THR A 102 1.97 -14.40 2.69
CA THR A 102 1.54 -14.41 1.29
C THR A 102 2.57 -13.69 0.40
N PHE A 103 2.99 -12.50 0.78
CA PHE A 103 3.91 -11.69 -0.02
C PHE A 103 5.27 -12.37 -0.22
N TYR A 104 5.83 -12.94 0.84
CA TYR A 104 7.12 -13.62 0.78
C TYR A 104 7.01 -15.11 0.40
N SER A 105 5.82 -15.60 0.11
CA SER A 105 5.56 -17.02 -0.19
C SER A 105 6.13 -17.97 0.86
N LEU A 106 5.97 -17.61 2.13
CA LEU A 106 6.44 -18.42 3.25
C LEU A 106 5.52 -19.60 3.46
N SER A 107 6.09 -20.75 3.85
CA SER A 107 5.34 -21.95 4.18
C SER A 107 5.80 -22.49 5.55
N GLY A 108 4.90 -23.18 6.26
CA GLY A 108 5.20 -23.77 7.56
C GLY A 108 5.00 -22.83 8.76
N PHE A 109 4.27 -21.74 8.56
CA PHE A 109 3.88 -20.81 9.62
C PHE A 109 2.45 -20.99 10.03
#